data_d6fef22548c514976d6ace8bc3926a4c
#
_entry.id   d6fef22548c514976d6ace8bc3926a4c
#
_cell.length_a   1.000
_cell.length_b   1.000
_cell.length_c   1.000
_cell.angle_alpha   90.00
_cell.angle_beta   90.00
_cell.angle_gamma   90.00
#
_symmetry.space_group_name_H-M   'P 1'
#
loop_
_entity.id
_entity.type
_entity.pdbx_description
1 polymer ?
#
loop_
_entity_poly.entity_id
_entity_poly.type
_entity_poly.pdbx_seq_one_letter_code
_entity_poly.pdbx_strand_id
1 'polypeptide(L)' 'MSEQITTSAIDLLPLAKPLIILAMVGPAIAIGMIGAKAMESIGRNPESANKILVPMLLSCAFAEAIAIYALVIAFSL' A
#
# COMPACT_ATOMS: atom_id res chain seq x y z
N MET A 1 -5.57 32.26 -17.08
CA MET A 1 -5.15 31.57 -15.85
C MET A 1 -5.59 30.11 -15.79
N SER A 2 -6.85 29.82 -16.04
CA SER A 2 -7.35 28.45 -16.06
C SER A 2 -6.69 27.58 -17.15
N GLU A 3 -6.42 28.15 -18.32
CA GLU A 3 -5.73 27.43 -19.39
C GLU A 3 -4.31 27.04 -19.02
N GLN A 4 -3.60 27.93 -18.30
CA GLN A 4 -2.24 27.65 -17.83
C GLN A 4 -2.24 26.55 -16.78
N ILE A 5 -3.22 26.54 -15.88
CA ILE A 5 -3.35 25.51 -14.87
C ILE A 5 -3.63 24.16 -15.53
N THR A 6 -4.53 24.12 -16.51
CA THR A 6 -4.86 22.90 -17.25
C THR A 6 -3.64 22.36 -18.01
N THR A 7 -2.88 23.23 -18.69
CA THR A 7 -1.68 22.84 -19.42
C THR A 7 -0.62 22.29 -18.46
N SER A 8 -0.41 22.94 -17.31
CA SER A 8 0.53 22.48 -16.30
C SER A 8 0.13 21.11 -15.74
N ALA A 9 -1.17 20.90 -15.50
CA ALA A 9 -1.67 19.62 -15.03
C ALA A 9 -1.43 18.51 -16.06
N ILE A 10 -1.67 18.78 -17.35
CA ILE A 10 -1.43 17.83 -18.44
C ILE A 10 0.06 17.50 -18.54
N ASP A 11 0.93 18.47 -18.38
CA ASP A 11 2.38 18.26 -18.43
C ASP A 11 2.88 17.39 -17.27
N LEU A 12 2.15 17.37 -16.14
CA LEU A 12 2.52 16.57 -14.98
C LEU A 12 1.92 15.16 -15.00
N LEU A 13 0.90 14.92 -15.85
CA LEU A 13 0.26 13.58 -15.92
C LEU A 13 1.25 12.43 -16.18
N PRO A 14 2.27 12.59 -17.06
CA PRO A 14 3.24 11.51 -17.24
C PRO A 14 4.01 11.14 -15.98
N LEU A 15 4.11 12.07 -15.01
CA LEU A 15 4.76 11.80 -13.72
C LEU A 15 3.79 11.27 -12.67
N ALA A 16 2.49 11.51 -12.83
CA ALA A 16 1.48 11.15 -11.84
C ALA A 16 1.38 9.64 -11.66
N LYS A 17 1.32 8.87 -12.75
CA LYS A 17 1.22 7.41 -12.69
C LYS A 17 2.44 6.78 -12.01
N PRO A 18 3.67 7.07 -12.42
CA PRO A 18 4.84 6.51 -11.73
C PRO A 18 4.90 6.86 -10.26
N LEU A 19 4.51 8.09 -9.87
CA LEU A 19 4.51 8.50 -8.48
C LEU A 19 3.47 7.74 -7.66
N ILE A 20 2.28 7.53 -8.22
CA ILE A 20 1.23 6.75 -7.56
C ILE A 20 1.70 5.31 -7.36
N ILE A 21 2.31 4.71 -8.37
CA ILE A 21 2.83 3.35 -8.29
C ILE A 21 3.95 3.27 -7.27
N LEU A 22 4.82 4.27 -7.22
CA LEU A 22 5.88 4.34 -6.22
C LEU A 22 5.31 4.39 -4.81
N ALA A 23 4.18 5.06 -4.61
CA ALA A 23 3.51 5.12 -3.31
C ALA A 23 3.08 3.74 -2.81
N MET A 24 2.96 2.74 -3.69
CA MET A 24 2.62 1.37 -3.29
C MET A 24 3.74 0.69 -2.50
N VAL A 25 4.94 1.26 -2.50
CA VAL A 25 6.06 0.79 -1.68
C VAL A 25 5.71 0.85 -0.19
N GLY A 26 4.96 1.88 0.23
CA GLY A 26 4.52 2.02 1.62
C GLY A 26 3.75 0.80 2.13
N PRO A 27 2.62 0.46 1.51
CA PRO A 27 1.88 -0.75 1.86
C PRO A 27 2.70 -2.04 1.75
N ALA A 28 3.57 -2.15 0.74
CA ALA A 28 4.42 -3.33 0.59
C ALA A 28 5.36 -3.50 1.78
N ILE A 29 5.99 -2.42 2.22
CA ILE A 29 6.86 -2.43 3.40
C ILE A 29 6.04 -2.75 4.66
N ALA A 30 4.86 -2.14 4.80
CA ALA A 30 3.99 -2.38 5.95
C ALA A 30 3.61 -3.87 6.06
N ILE A 31 3.21 -4.49 4.97
CA ILE A 31 2.87 -5.91 4.93
C ILE A 31 4.08 -6.77 5.30
N GLY A 32 5.25 -6.43 4.76
CA GLY A 32 6.49 -7.12 5.08
C GLY A 32 6.83 -7.04 6.56
N MET A 33 6.69 -5.87 7.18
CA MET A 33 6.96 -5.67 8.60
C MET A 33 5.94 -6.41 9.47
N ILE A 34 4.67 -6.34 9.13
CA ILE A 34 3.60 -7.04 9.85
C ILE A 34 3.86 -8.55 9.80
N GLY A 35 4.15 -9.08 8.62
CA GLY A 35 4.42 -10.50 8.43
C GLY A 35 5.66 -10.96 9.18
N ALA A 36 6.75 -10.20 9.11
CA ALA A 36 7.99 -10.52 9.79
C ALA A 36 7.79 -10.58 11.30
N LYS A 37 7.09 -9.59 11.87
CA LYS A 37 6.80 -9.56 13.32
C LYS A 37 5.88 -10.69 13.73
N ALA A 38 4.86 -10.98 12.94
CA ALA A 38 3.94 -12.07 13.21
C ALA A 38 4.67 -13.42 13.22
N MET A 39 5.52 -13.67 12.22
CA MET A 39 6.28 -14.91 12.13
C MET A 39 7.28 -15.04 13.25
N GLU A 40 7.94 -13.95 13.64
CA GLU A 40 8.85 -13.94 14.77
C GLU A 40 8.12 -14.31 16.07
N SER A 41 6.96 -13.71 16.31
CA SER A 41 6.16 -13.98 17.50
C SER A 41 5.67 -15.43 17.55
N ILE A 42 5.19 -15.95 16.44
CA ILE A 42 4.72 -17.32 16.33
C ILE A 42 5.87 -18.31 16.50
N GLY A 43 7.04 -17.96 15.95
CA GLY A 43 8.25 -18.79 16.11
C GLY A 43 8.72 -18.90 17.55
N ARG A 44 8.56 -17.83 18.35
CA ARG A 44 8.89 -17.84 19.77
C ARG A 44 7.86 -18.57 20.61
N ASN A 45 6.60 -18.44 20.23
CA ASN A 45 5.48 -19.03 20.96
C ASN A 45 4.44 -19.55 19.96
N PRO A 46 4.57 -20.78 19.49
CA PRO A 46 3.65 -21.34 18.49
C PRO A 46 2.17 -21.32 18.93
N GLU A 47 1.92 -21.31 20.24
CA GLU A 47 0.55 -21.26 20.77
C GLU A 47 -0.12 -19.92 20.48
N SER A 48 0.65 -18.86 20.23
CA SER A 48 0.13 -17.53 19.93
C SER A 48 -0.41 -17.40 18.49
N ALA A 49 -0.18 -18.40 17.63
CA ALA A 49 -0.56 -18.33 16.22
C ALA A 49 -2.04 -17.99 16.05
N ASN A 50 -2.92 -18.63 16.83
CA ASN A 50 -4.36 -18.39 16.73
C ASN A 50 -4.76 -16.96 17.11
N LYS A 51 -4.00 -16.32 18.01
CA LYS A 51 -4.26 -14.95 18.44
C LYS A 51 -3.70 -13.93 17.46
N ILE A 52 -2.62 -14.26 16.78
CA ILE A 52 -1.90 -13.34 15.89
C ILE A 52 -2.48 -13.37 14.48
N LEU A 53 -2.96 -14.51 14.01
CA LEU A 53 -3.33 -14.73 12.63
C LEU A 53 -4.40 -13.73 12.16
N VAL A 54 -5.51 -13.58 12.89
CA VAL A 54 -6.60 -12.70 12.46
C VAL A 54 -6.19 -11.23 12.45
N PRO A 55 -5.60 -10.67 13.51
CA PRO A 55 -5.13 -9.27 13.46
C PRO A 55 -4.09 -9.06 12.37
N MET A 56 -3.22 -10.03 12.12
CA MET A 56 -2.22 -9.95 11.05
C MET A 56 -2.91 -9.87 9.69
N LEU A 57 -3.85 -10.75 9.41
CA LEU A 57 -4.56 -10.78 8.13
C LEU A 57 -5.35 -9.50 7.91
N LEU A 58 -6.02 -8.99 8.94
CA LEU A 58 -6.76 -7.73 8.84
C LEU A 58 -5.83 -6.55 8.53
N SER A 59 -4.71 -6.47 9.23
CA SER A 59 -3.74 -5.39 8.99
C SER A 59 -3.16 -5.46 7.59
N CYS A 60 -2.83 -6.66 7.13
CA CYS A 60 -2.33 -6.86 5.77
C CYS A 60 -3.40 -6.53 4.73
N ALA A 61 -4.65 -6.90 4.99
CA ALA A 61 -5.76 -6.60 4.08
C ALA A 61 -5.99 -5.10 3.94
N PHE A 62 -5.90 -4.33 5.04
CA PHE A 62 -6.04 -2.88 4.97
C PHE A 62 -4.86 -2.24 4.22
N ALA A 63 -3.65 -2.71 4.43
CA ALA A 63 -2.48 -2.23 3.70
C ALA A 63 -2.61 -2.54 2.20
N GLU A 64 -3.06 -3.75 1.87
CA GLU A 64 -3.32 -4.16 0.49
C GLU A 64 -4.39 -3.29 -0.15
N ALA A 65 -5.45 -2.94 0.58
CA ALA A 65 -6.51 -2.08 0.09
C ALA A 65 -5.99 -0.71 -0.33
N ILE A 66 -5.05 -0.15 0.42
CA ILE A 66 -4.41 1.12 0.08
C ILE A 66 -3.70 1.00 -1.27
N ALA A 67 -2.97 -0.09 -1.49
CA ALA A 67 -2.29 -0.34 -2.75
C ALA A 67 -3.28 -0.49 -3.91
N ILE A 68 -4.39 -1.17 -3.69
CA ILE A 68 -5.44 -1.35 -4.69
C ILE A 68 -6.06 0.00 -5.05
N TYR A 69 -6.33 0.86 -4.08
CA TYR A 69 -6.84 2.21 -4.33
C TYR A 69 -5.86 3.02 -5.17
N ALA A 70 -4.58 2.94 -4.86
CA ALA A 70 -3.55 3.62 -5.65
C ALA A 70 -3.53 3.12 -7.08
N LEU A 71 -3.64 1.81 -7.27
CA LEU A 71 -3.66 1.19 -8.59
C LEU A 71 -4.89 1.65 -9.40
N VAL A 72 -6.06 1.68 -8.79
CA VAL A 72 -7.30 2.15 -9.43
C VAL A 72 -7.15 3.61 -9.86
N ILE A 73 -6.61 4.45 -9.00
CA ILE A 73 -6.39 5.86 -9.33
C ILE A 73 -5.41 5.98 -10.50
N ALA A 74 -4.33 5.20 -10.50
CA ALA A 74 -3.36 5.22 -11.58
C ALA A 74 -3.98 4.84 -12.92
N PHE A 75 -4.86 3.83 -12.95
CA PHE A 75 -5.57 3.46 -14.16
C PHE A 75 -6.58 4.50 -14.61
N SER A 76 -7.10 5.30 -13.68
CA SER A 76 -8.05 6.37 -13.99
C SER A 76 -7.40 7.59 -14.62
N LEU A 77 -6.12 7.75 -14.47
CA LEU A 77 -5.37 8.83 -15.10
C LEU A 77 -4.95 8.45 -16.52
#